data_26346e76db7067c69255b612e802fc87
#
_entry.id   26346e76db7067c69255b612e802fc87
#
_cell.length_a   1.000
_cell.length_b   1.000
_cell.length_c   1.000
_cell.angle_alpha   90.00
_cell.angle_beta   90.00
_cell.angle_gamma   90.00
#
_symmetry.space_group_name_H-M   'P 1'
#
loop_
_entity.id
_entity.type
_entity.pdbx_description
1 polymer ?
#
loop_
_entity_poly.entity_id
_entity_poly.type
_entity_poly.pdbx_seq_one_letter_code
_entity_poly.pdbx_strand_id
1 'polypeptide(L)'
;MTLTPFIVLAHGPSRQKVVEEIEVNAAPDKVWAVIADYCSIKDWNPLITACESDNGSQPESIRIITLENGEQIKEKLIKYDPESYNIQYMMVEPNPNAMPVNTHGATISVKSNDNGGSIVTWKGAFYRSFPGPNPPPDQTDEAGKEIISNLYKSGLETIKSQAEQ
;
A
#
# COMPACT_ATOMS: atom_id res chain seq x y z
N MET A 1 37.00 39.63 7.78
CA MET A 1 36.60 38.22 7.86
C MET A 1 35.07 38.22 7.84
N THR A 2 34.48 37.94 6.69
CA THR A 2 33.04 37.88 6.52
C THR A 2 32.57 36.44 6.73
N LEU A 3 31.87 36.17 7.82
CA LEU A 3 31.18 34.89 8.03
C LEU A 3 29.94 34.83 7.13
N THR A 4 29.98 33.98 6.14
CA THR A 4 28.80 33.62 5.36
C THR A 4 27.95 32.63 6.19
N PRO A 5 26.67 32.93 6.47
CA PRO A 5 25.83 31.96 7.16
C PRO A 5 25.51 30.80 6.22
N PHE A 6 25.95 29.59 6.56
CA PHE A 6 25.45 28.36 5.95
C PHE A 6 23.99 28.17 6.42
N ILE A 7 23.03 28.39 5.52
CA ILE A 7 21.65 27.99 5.73
C ILE A 7 21.61 26.48 5.55
N VAL A 8 21.65 25.73 6.64
CA VAL A 8 21.34 24.30 6.63
C VAL A 8 19.81 24.22 6.49
N LEU A 9 19.33 23.95 5.28
CA LEU A 9 17.96 23.57 5.07
C LEU A 9 17.74 22.19 5.70
N ALA A 10 17.22 22.18 6.91
CA ALA A 10 16.77 20.97 7.57
C ALA A 10 15.51 20.48 6.86
N HIS A 11 15.65 19.54 5.92
CA HIS A 11 14.53 18.89 5.26
C HIS A 11 13.97 17.79 6.16
N GLY A 12 12.80 18.03 6.75
CA GLY A 12 11.99 17.01 7.40
C GLY A 12 11.41 16.01 6.39
N PRO A 13 10.57 15.06 6.84
CA PRO A 13 9.88 14.12 5.95
C PRO A 13 9.07 14.86 4.88
N SER A 14 9.17 14.40 3.64
CA SER A 14 8.37 14.89 2.53
C SER A 14 7.43 13.80 2.03
N ARG A 15 6.29 14.19 1.44
CA ARG A 15 5.30 13.25 0.92
C ARG A 15 5.87 12.47 -0.25
N GLN A 16 5.96 11.17 -0.09
CA GLN A 16 6.42 10.25 -1.12
C GLN A 16 5.24 9.54 -1.77
N LYS A 17 5.38 9.18 -3.05
CA LYS A 17 4.39 8.41 -3.81
C LYS A 17 5.00 7.11 -4.28
N VAL A 18 4.19 6.05 -4.26
CA VAL A 18 4.49 4.75 -4.87
C VAL A 18 3.31 4.39 -5.78
N VAL A 19 3.61 3.96 -6.99
CA VAL A 19 2.63 3.48 -7.96
C VAL A 19 3.19 2.21 -8.58
N GLU A 20 2.45 1.11 -8.46
CA GLU A 20 2.74 -0.14 -9.13
C GLU A 20 1.51 -0.56 -9.94
N GLU A 21 1.75 -1.16 -11.09
CA GLU A 21 0.71 -1.50 -12.05
C GLU A 21 1.03 -2.82 -12.73
N ILE A 22 0.01 -3.61 -13.01
CA ILE A 22 0.15 -4.88 -13.73
C ILE A 22 -1.00 -5.09 -14.71
N GLU A 23 -0.69 -5.60 -15.89
CA GLU A 23 -1.68 -6.09 -16.83
C GLU A 23 -2.07 -7.54 -16.49
N VAL A 24 -3.39 -7.80 -16.50
CA VAL A 24 -3.98 -9.10 -16.21
C VAL A 24 -4.84 -9.53 -17.38
N ASN A 25 -4.59 -10.73 -17.89
CA ASN A 25 -5.37 -11.32 -18.99
C ASN A 25 -6.67 -11.97 -18.46
N ALA A 26 -7.47 -11.17 -17.79
CA ALA A 26 -8.80 -11.53 -17.29
C ALA A 26 -9.66 -10.28 -17.22
N ALA A 27 -10.97 -10.43 -17.40
CA ALA A 27 -11.91 -9.32 -17.31
C ALA A 27 -11.94 -8.69 -15.91
N PRO A 28 -12.29 -7.39 -15.80
CA PRO A 28 -12.23 -6.67 -14.52
C PRO A 28 -13.04 -7.29 -13.39
N ASP A 29 -14.20 -7.85 -13.67
CA ASP A 29 -15.05 -8.54 -12.69
C ASP A 29 -14.37 -9.78 -12.11
N LYS A 30 -13.63 -10.52 -12.94
CA LYS A 30 -12.86 -11.69 -12.50
C LYS A 30 -11.67 -11.31 -11.63
N VAL A 31 -11.00 -10.22 -11.96
CA VAL A 31 -9.91 -9.66 -11.13
C VAL A 31 -10.46 -9.10 -9.82
N TRP A 32 -11.59 -8.38 -9.89
CA TRP A 32 -12.25 -7.85 -8.71
C TRP A 32 -12.63 -8.94 -7.72
N ALA A 33 -13.13 -10.08 -8.20
CA ALA A 33 -13.49 -11.22 -7.35
C ALA A 33 -12.32 -11.70 -6.46
N VAL A 34 -11.08 -11.51 -6.88
CA VAL A 34 -9.88 -11.84 -6.07
C VAL A 34 -9.70 -10.88 -4.90
N ILE A 35 -9.98 -9.59 -5.09
CA ILE A 35 -9.65 -8.53 -4.13
C ILE A 35 -10.85 -7.93 -3.40
N ALA A 36 -12.07 -8.31 -3.77
CA ALA A 36 -13.30 -7.67 -3.30
C ALA A 36 -13.50 -7.73 -1.77
N ASP A 37 -13.11 -8.81 -1.12
CA ASP A 37 -13.12 -8.87 0.34
C ASP A 37 -11.93 -8.08 0.90
N TYR A 38 -12.20 -7.17 1.85
CA TYR A 38 -11.15 -6.28 2.40
C TYR A 38 -10.06 -7.05 3.15
N CYS A 39 -10.38 -8.22 3.69
CA CYS A 39 -9.40 -9.12 4.33
C CYS A 39 -8.87 -10.23 3.42
N SER A 40 -9.30 -10.31 2.15
CA SER A 40 -8.70 -11.24 1.19
C SER A 40 -7.24 -10.94 0.87
N ILE A 41 -6.73 -9.79 1.31
CA ILE A 41 -5.33 -9.40 1.12
C ILE A 41 -4.34 -10.48 1.61
N LYS A 42 -4.68 -11.23 2.65
CA LYS A 42 -3.89 -12.38 3.13
C LYS A 42 -3.83 -13.55 2.14
N ASP A 43 -4.79 -13.64 1.23
CA ASP A 43 -4.92 -14.74 0.27
C ASP A 43 -4.20 -14.43 -1.05
N TRP A 44 -3.98 -13.13 -1.34
CA TRP A 44 -3.34 -12.69 -2.57
C TRP A 44 -2.08 -11.84 -2.37
N ASN A 45 -1.66 -11.59 -1.14
CA ASN A 45 -0.36 -10.96 -0.88
C ASN A 45 0.51 -11.89 -0.03
N PRO A 46 1.55 -12.50 -0.60
CA PRO A 46 2.36 -13.49 0.11
C PRO A 46 3.15 -12.92 1.29
N LEU A 47 3.28 -11.60 1.40
CA LEU A 47 3.95 -10.95 2.54
C LEU A 47 3.02 -10.75 3.75
N ILE A 48 1.73 -11.12 3.62
CA ILE A 48 0.72 -10.98 4.67
C ILE A 48 0.24 -12.37 5.09
N THR A 49 0.43 -12.70 6.35
CA THR A 49 0.14 -14.02 6.90
C THR A 49 -1.24 -14.14 7.55
N ALA A 50 -1.82 -13.01 7.97
CA ALA A 50 -3.15 -12.98 8.58
C ALA A 50 -3.83 -11.62 8.32
N CYS A 51 -5.15 -11.63 8.36
CA CYS A 51 -5.98 -10.42 8.34
C CYS A 51 -7.24 -10.65 9.15
N GLU A 52 -7.59 -9.67 9.97
CA GLU A 52 -8.86 -9.60 10.71
C GLU A 52 -9.50 -8.25 10.45
N SER A 53 -10.82 -8.23 10.26
CA SER A 53 -11.62 -7.01 10.08
C SER A 53 -12.76 -6.98 11.09
N ASP A 54 -13.01 -5.82 11.67
CA ASP A 54 -14.08 -5.61 12.64
C ASP A 54 -15.48 -5.56 12.00
N ASN A 55 -15.57 -5.16 10.74
CA ASN A 55 -16.84 -5.00 10.02
C ASN A 55 -16.75 -5.34 8.51
N GLY A 56 -15.89 -6.31 8.15
CA GLY A 56 -15.75 -6.78 6.77
C GLY A 56 -15.30 -5.68 5.79
N SER A 57 -15.99 -5.59 4.65
CA SER A 57 -15.70 -4.62 3.59
C SER A 57 -16.62 -3.39 3.61
N GLN A 58 -17.09 -2.98 4.78
CA GLN A 58 -17.88 -1.76 4.93
C GLN A 58 -16.97 -0.54 5.12
N PRO A 59 -17.33 0.64 4.60
CA PRO A 59 -16.62 1.88 4.92
C PRO A 59 -16.46 2.07 6.44
N GLU A 60 -15.35 2.64 6.84
CA GLU A 60 -14.92 2.80 8.24
C GLU A 60 -14.45 1.51 8.94
N SER A 61 -14.58 0.32 8.32
CA SER A 61 -14.02 -0.93 8.84
C SER A 61 -12.51 -0.80 9.08
N ILE A 62 -12.06 -1.36 10.18
CA ILE A 62 -10.65 -1.47 10.50
C ILE A 62 -10.21 -2.90 10.30
N ARG A 63 -9.16 -3.10 9.50
CA ARG A 63 -8.47 -4.39 9.43
C ARG A 63 -7.12 -4.32 10.12
N ILE A 64 -6.70 -5.44 10.66
CA ILE A 64 -5.36 -5.67 11.18
C ILE A 64 -4.72 -6.74 10.30
N ILE A 65 -3.68 -6.36 9.57
CA ILE A 65 -2.87 -7.29 8.80
C ILE A 65 -1.61 -7.65 9.57
N THR A 66 -1.20 -8.92 9.49
CA THR A 66 0.03 -9.42 10.09
C THR A 66 1.02 -9.76 8.98
N LEU A 67 2.23 -9.22 9.07
CA LEU A 67 3.33 -9.48 8.15
C LEU A 67 4.08 -10.77 8.52
N GLU A 68 4.93 -11.27 7.61
CA GLU A 68 5.74 -12.48 7.84
C GLU A 68 6.63 -12.40 9.08
N ASN A 69 7.09 -11.22 9.47
CA ASN A 69 7.88 -10.99 10.68
C ASN A 69 7.05 -10.93 11.98
N GLY A 70 5.73 -11.10 11.88
CA GLY A 70 4.79 -11.03 13.01
C GLY A 70 4.33 -9.62 13.38
N GLU A 71 4.88 -8.59 12.75
CA GLU A 71 4.46 -7.21 12.98
C GLU A 71 3.09 -6.95 12.35
N GLN A 72 2.32 -6.07 12.97
CA GLN A 72 0.95 -5.75 12.55
C GLN A 72 0.82 -4.32 12.06
N ILE A 73 -0.03 -4.14 11.06
CA ILE A 73 -0.44 -2.85 10.54
C ILE A 73 -1.95 -2.74 10.66
N LYS A 74 -2.43 -1.64 11.20
CA LYS A 74 -3.85 -1.33 11.34
C LYS A 74 -4.27 -0.34 10.26
N GLU A 75 -5.26 -0.70 9.46
CA GLU A 75 -5.73 0.07 8.32
C GLU A 75 -7.24 0.26 8.36
N LYS A 76 -7.68 1.46 8.00
CA LYS A 76 -9.09 1.84 7.91
C LYS A 76 -9.53 1.89 6.45
N LEU A 77 -10.65 1.26 6.15
CA LEU A 77 -11.31 1.34 4.84
C LEU A 77 -11.99 2.70 4.68
N ILE A 78 -11.49 3.51 3.75
CA ILE A 78 -12.00 4.86 3.49
C ILE A 78 -13.10 4.85 2.42
N LYS A 79 -12.88 4.08 1.35
CA LYS A 79 -13.82 3.93 0.25
C LYS A 79 -13.82 2.49 -0.23
N TYR A 80 -15.02 1.95 -0.42
CA TYR A 80 -15.26 0.67 -1.06
C TYR A 80 -16.29 0.87 -2.17
N ASP A 81 -15.87 0.67 -3.40
CA ASP A 81 -16.71 0.92 -4.58
C ASP A 81 -16.66 -0.29 -5.52
N PRO A 82 -17.59 -1.24 -5.37
CA PRO A 82 -17.63 -2.45 -6.20
C PRO A 82 -18.09 -2.18 -7.63
N GLU A 83 -18.74 -1.05 -7.90
CA GLU A 83 -19.17 -0.69 -9.26
C GLU A 83 -18.01 -0.18 -10.11
N SER A 84 -17.09 0.56 -9.51
CA SER A 84 -15.87 1.05 -10.18
C SER A 84 -14.61 0.27 -9.83
N TYR A 85 -14.74 -0.85 -9.10
CA TYR A 85 -13.64 -1.73 -8.69
C TYR A 85 -12.52 -0.98 -7.97
N ASN A 86 -12.86 -0.28 -6.90
CA ASN A 86 -11.95 0.60 -6.20
C ASN A 86 -12.02 0.39 -4.68
N ILE A 87 -10.85 0.22 -4.05
CA ILE A 87 -10.69 0.16 -2.60
C ILE A 87 -9.66 1.21 -2.19
N GLN A 88 -10.05 2.10 -1.28
CA GLN A 88 -9.17 3.08 -0.69
C GLN A 88 -9.09 2.88 0.82
N TYR A 89 -7.88 2.88 1.37
CA TYR A 89 -7.65 2.70 2.79
C TYR A 89 -6.49 3.57 3.28
N MET A 90 -6.38 3.71 4.59
CA MET A 90 -5.26 4.41 5.22
C MET A 90 -4.84 3.76 6.53
N MET A 91 -3.57 3.86 6.84
CA MET A 91 -3.00 3.46 8.13
C MET A 91 -3.64 4.27 9.26
N VAL A 92 -4.03 3.59 10.33
CA VAL A 92 -4.64 4.22 11.52
C VAL A 92 -3.59 4.76 12.47
N GLU A 93 -2.52 3.97 12.67
CA GLU A 93 -1.41 4.31 13.56
C GLU A 93 -0.10 3.76 13.00
N PRO A 94 1.02 4.47 13.17
CA PRO A 94 2.30 4.00 12.68
C PRO A 94 2.82 2.80 13.48
N ASN A 95 3.45 1.86 12.78
CA ASN A 95 4.29 0.82 13.37
C ASN A 95 5.63 0.78 12.62
N PRO A 96 6.65 1.51 13.09
CA PRO A 96 7.95 1.57 12.41
C PRO A 96 8.67 0.22 12.28
N ASN A 97 8.34 -0.77 13.13
CA ASN A 97 8.88 -2.12 13.03
C ASN A 97 8.27 -2.91 11.87
N ALA A 98 7.03 -2.58 11.50
CA ALA A 98 6.36 -3.17 10.33
C ALA A 98 6.81 -2.50 9.03
N MET A 99 6.79 -1.17 9.00
CA MET A 99 7.31 -0.37 7.90
C MET A 99 7.72 1.02 8.39
N PRO A 100 8.81 1.59 7.85
CA PRO A 100 9.42 2.82 8.36
C PRO A 100 8.66 4.08 7.92
N VAL A 101 7.32 4.07 8.04
CA VAL A 101 6.46 5.17 7.66
C VAL A 101 5.57 5.64 8.81
N ASN A 102 5.31 6.93 8.85
CA ASN A 102 4.45 7.54 9.86
C ASN A 102 2.99 7.55 9.43
N THR A 103 2.74 7.77 8.14
CA THR A 103 1.41 7.72 7.53
C THR A 103 1.51 6.98 6.21
N HIS A 104 0.48 6.23 5.87
CA HIS A 104 0.36 5.58 4.58
C HIS A 104 -1.11 5.50 4.19
N GLY A 105 -1.44 6.01 3.02
CA GLY A 105 -2.75 5.86 2.41
C GLY A 105 -2.60 5.31 1.01
N ALA A 106 -3.50 4.41 0.61
CA ALA A 106 -3.40 3.73 -0.67
C ALA A 106 -4.77 3.49 -1.32
N THR A 107 -4.72 3.29 -2.62
CA THR A 107 -5.85 2.89 -3.45
C THR A 107 -5.42 1.75 -4.36
N ILE A 108 -6.21 0.67 -4.38
CA ILE A 108 -6.13 -0.36 -5.40
C ILE A 108 -7.36 -0.29 -6.29
N SER A 109 -7.16 -0.32 -7.59
CA SER A 109 -8.24 -0.22 -8.59
C SER A 109 -8.02 -1.15 -9.77
N VAL A 110 -9.12 -1.60 -10.35
CA VAL A 110 -9.12 -2.44 -11.55
C VAL A 110 -9.84 -1.70 -12.66
N LYS A 111 -9.24 -1.63 -13.84
CA LYS A 111 -9.82 -1.05 -15.04
C LYS A 111 -9.69 -2.01 -16.20
N SER A 112 -10.63 -1.97 -17.15
CA SER A 112 -10.48 -2.68 -18.41
C SER A 112 -9.32 -2.10 -19.23
N ASN A 113 -8.62 -2.97 -19.94
CA ASN A 113 -7.71 -2.58 -21.01
C ASN A 113 -8.37 -2.75 -22.39
N ASP A 114 -7.67 -2.35 -23.47
CA ASP A 114 -8.21 -2.39 -24.85
C ASP A 114 -8.38 -3.82 -25.41
N ASN A 115 -7.84 -4.84 -24.73
CA ASN A 115 -7.81 -6.22 -25.20
C ASN A 115 -8.78 -7.15 -24.46
N GLY A 116 -9.74 -6.59 -23.70
CA GLY A 116 -10.68 -7.37 -22.87
C GLY A 116 -10.11 -7.91 -21.58
N GLY A 117 -8.87 -7.56 -21.25
CA GLY A 117 -8.23 -7.81 -19.97
C GLY A 117 -8.38 -6.63 -19.01
N SER A 118 -7.49 -6.58 -18.03
CA SER A 118 -7.52 -5.58 -16.98
C SER A 118 -6.15 -4.96 -16.73
N ILE A 119 -6.16 -3.75 -16.17
CA ILE A 119 -5.00 -3.12 -15.54
C ILE A 119 -5.34 -2.95 -14.07
N VAL A 120 -4.51 -3.52 -13.20
CA VAL A 120 -4.62 -3.33 -11.75
C VAL A 120 -3.55 -2.33 -11.34
N THR A 121 -4.00 -1.23 -10.73
CA THR A 121 -3.11 -0.17 -10.24
C THR A 121 -3.19 -0.11 -8.73
N TRP A 122 -2.05 -0.21 -8.05
CA TRP A 122 -1.94 0.01 -6.62
C TRP A 122 -1.05 1.23 -6.38
N LYS A 123 -1.64 2.27 -5.86
CA LYS A 123 -0.95 3.54 -5.63
C LYS A 123 -1.15 4.01 -4.21
N GLY A 124 -0.12 4.60 -3.65
CA GLY A 124 -0.16 5.15 -2.30
C GLY A 124 0.78 6.33 -2.12
N ALA A 125 0.65 6.93 -0.96
CA ALA A 125 1.54 7.98 -0.52
C ALA A 125 1.81 7.85 0.98
N PHE A 126 3.01 8.26 1.38
CA PHE A 126 3.44 8.15 2.75
C PHE A 126 4.41 9.28 3.14
N TYR A 127 4.63 9.40 4.44
CA TYR A 127 5.76 10.13 5.03
C TYR A 127 6.60 9.14 5.83
N ARG A 128 7.94 9.25 5.76
CA ARG A 128 8.81 8.39 6.58
C ARG A 128 8.61 8.62 8.08
N SER A 129 8.89 7.61 8.89
CA SER A 129 8.76 7.68 10.36
C SER A 129 9.75 8.61 11.01
N PHE A 130 11.01 8.59 10.53
CA PHE A 130 12.08 9.38 11.11
C PHE A 130 11.89 10.87 10.81
N PRO A 131 11.72 11.73 11.85
CA PRO A 131 11.36 13.14 11.64
C PRO A 131 12.54 14.03 11.26
N GLY A 132 13.77 13.61 11.56
CA GLY A 132 14.97 14.43 11.40
C GLY A 132 15.53 14.47 9.97
N PRO A 133 16.52 15.35 9.70
CA PRO A 133 17.12 15.51 8.37
C PRO A 133 18.07 14.37 7.98
N ASN A 134 18.57 13.60 8.95
CA ASN A 134 19.56 12.54 8.74
C ASN A 134 19.00 11.19 9.24
N PRO A 135 18.04 10.56 8.52
CA PRO A 135 17.49 9.28 8.92
C PRO A 135 18.55 8.17 8.84
N PRO A 136 18.46 7.12 9.69
CA PRO A 136 19.18 5.89 9.48
C PRO A 136 18.87 5.29 8.11
N PRO A 137 19.75 4.44 7.52
CA PRO A 137 19.57 3.89 6.18
C PRO A 137 18.24 3.15 5.97
N ASP A 138 17.73 2.49 6.99
CA ASP A 138 16.47 1.73 7.00
C ASP A 138 15.22 2.60 7.26
N GLN A 139 15.38 3.90 7.50
CA GLN A 139 14.28 4.84 7.78
C GLN A 139 14.28 6.05 6.83
N THR A 140 14.91 5.90 5.68
CA THR A 140 14.91 6.91 4.61
C THR A 140 13.62 6.90 3.82
N ASP A 141 13.38 7.94 3.02
CA ASP A 141 12.27 7.97 2.05
C ASP A 141 12.40 6.83 1.04
N GLU A 142 13.63 6.49 0.62
CA GLU A 142 13.93 5.38 -0.30
C GLU A 142 13.61 4.03 0.33
N ALA A 143 13.99 3.81 1.58
CA ALA A 143 13.66 2.57 2.32
C ALA A 143 12.13 2.39 2.43
N GLY A 144 11.40 3.44 2.74
CA GLY A 144 9.94 3.42 2.76
C GLY A 144 9.34 3.09 1.39
N LYS A 145 9.85 3.70 0.32
CA LYS A 145 9.42 3.40 -1.06
C LYS A 145 9.67 1.95 -1.43
N GLU A 146 10.85 1.43 -1.13
CA GLU A 146 11.22 0.05 -1.46
C GLU A 146 10.30 -0.96 -0.77
N ILE A 147 10.05 -0.80 0.52
CA ILE A 147 9.17 -1.69 1.29
C ILE A 147 7.74 -1.66 0.73
N ILE A 148 7.19 -0.47 0.48
CA ILE A 148 5.83 -0.33 -0.05
C ILE A 148 5.74 -0.86 -1.48
N SER A 149 6.73 -0.56 -2.34
CA SER A 149 6.79 -1.08 -3.71
C SER A 149 6.83 -2.61 -3.74
N ASN A 150 7.65 -3.23 -2.88
CA ASN A 150 7.74 -4.69 -2.77
C ASN A 150 6.40 -5.30 -2.30
N LEU A 151 5.74 -4.67 -1.33
CA LEU A 151 4.42 -5.09 -0.87
C LEU A 151 3.39 -5.05 -2.02
N TYR A 152 3.38 -3.98 -2.81
CA TYR A 152 2.46 -3.84 -3.93
C TYR A 152 2.76 -4.83 -5.04
N LYS A 153 4.00 -4.95 -5.47
CA LYS A 153 4.41 -5.88 -6.53
C LYS A 153 4.07 -7.33 -6.20
N SER A 154 4.40 -7.77 -4.98
CA SER A 154 4.09 -9.13 -4.53
C SER A 154 2.60 -9.43 -4.60
N GLY A 155 1.76 -8.51 -4.16
CA GLY A 155 0.31 -8.66 -4.22
C GLY A 155 -0.21 -8.66 -5.66
N LEU A 156 0.25 -7.71 -6.50
CA LEU A 156 -0.19 -7.60 -7.89
C LEU A 156 0.16 -8.84 -8.72
N GLU A 157 1.34 -9.42 -8.53
CA GLU A 157 1.75 -10.66 -9.21
C GLU A 157 0.86 -11.84 -8.83
N THR A 158 0.48 -11.95 -7.57
CA THR A 158 -0.43 -13.01 -7.11
C THR A 158 -1.86 -12.80 -7.59
N ILE A 159 -2.36 -11.56 -7.57
CA ILE A 159 -3.66 -11.22 -8.16
C ILE A 159 -3.72 -11.65 -9.63
N LYS A 160 -2.69 -11.32 -10.42
CA LYS A 160 -2.56 -11.74 -11.81
C LYS A 160 -2.62 -13.26 -11.96
N SER A 161 -1.79 -13.97 -11.19
CA SER A 161 -1.73 -15.43 -11.24
C SER A 161 -3.07 -16.07 -10.90
N GLN A 162 -3.77 -15.59 -9.88
CA GLN A 162 -5.07 -16.13 -9.46
C GLN A 162 -6.20 -15.79 -10.43
N ALA A 163 -6.21 -14.58 -10.99
CA ALA A 163 -7.26 -14.16 -11.92
C ALA A 163 -7.14 -14.80 -13.32
N GLU A 164 -5.94 -15.21 -13.71
CA GLU A 164 -5.68 -15.85 -15.01
C GLU A 164 -5.85 -17.38 -15.01
N GLN A 165 -6.24 -17.96 -13.88
CA GLN A 165 -6.50 -19.41 -13.77
C GLN A 165 -7.79 -19.87 -14.46
#